data_f5b2c084153dce5aebb24794ba50d7c5
#
_entry.id   f5b2c084153dce5aebb24794ba50d7c5
#
_cell.length_a   1.000
_cell.length_b   1.000
_cell.length_c   1.000
_cell.angle_alpha   90.00
_cell.angle_beta   90.00
_cell.angle_gamma   90.00
#
_symmetry.space_group_name_H-M   'P 1'
#
loop_
_entity.id
_entity.type
_entity.pdbx_description
1 polymer ?
#
loop_
_entity_poly.entity_id
_entity_poly.type
_entity_poly.pdbx_seq_one_letter_code
_entity_poly.pdbx_strand_id
1 'polypeptide(L)'
;TTNYLPANQEYSVVVAKAAQTLSFGAIANRAYSKTPLTLAGNASSGLPVSFEVVTGPATVANNTVSLSGVGTVLLRARQGGNSNYLEALSKDQSFVVSKANQTVSFAALSGVNYGTAPITLLANSTAGLPIGFRVVSGAGKVSGNILTVSGAGELVMEASQEGNELYLPAKATQTVSVGKASQTITFEALTDVAFSTNAIALKATAGSGLPVSFRVVSGGASVSSNGLSLSGV
;
A
#
# COMPACT_ATOMS: atom_id res chain seq x y z
N THR A 1 -51.73 -0.33 -86.26
CA THR A 1 -53.04 -0.63 -85.65
C THR A 1 -52.83 -1.79 -84.60
N THR A 2 -52.92 -1.44 -83.40
CA THR A 2 -52.86 -2.44 -82.28
C THR A 2 -54.30 -2.91 -82.05
N ASN A 3 -54.59 -4.16 -82.39
CA ASN A 3 -55.88 -4.80 -82.14
C ASN A 3 -56.11 -5.24 -80.69
N TYR A 4 -55.24 -4.83 -79.78
CA TYR A 4 -55.31 -5.21 -78.38
C TYR A 4 -55.26 -3.97 -77.47
N LEU A 5 -56.07 -3.96 -76.40
CA LEU A 5 -56.01 -2.97 -75.34
C LEU A 5 -54.83 -3.30 -74.44
N PRO A 6 -54.16 -2.29 -73.88
CA PRO A 6 -53.13 -2.50 -72.90
C PRO A 6 -53.72 -3.20 -71.68
N ALA A 7 -53.08 -4.29 -71.26
CA ALA A 7 -53.39 -5.01 -69.99
C ALA A 7 -52.26 -4.76 -68.97
N ASN A 8 -52.67 -4.27 -67.81
CA ASN A 8 -51.76 -4.14 -66.65
C ASN A 8 -52.16 -5.17 -65.60
N GLN A 9 -51.16 -5.83 -65.03
CA GLN A 9 -51.38 -6.71 -63.90
C GLN A 9 -50.47 -6.24 -62.75
N GLU A 10 -51.10 -5.94 -61.62
CA GLU A 10 -50.36 -5.54 -60.41
C GLU A 10 -50.18 -6.71 -59.47
N TYR A 11 -48.97 -6.77 -58.91
CA TYR A 11 -48.63 -7.76 -57.89
C TYR A 11 -48.19 -7.00 -56.62
N SER A 12 -48.69 -7.36 -55.45
CA SER A 12 -48.19 -6.87 -54.16
C SER A 12 -47.31 -7.94 -53.54
N VAL A 13 -46.14 -7.49 -53.08
CA VAL A 13 -45.21 -8.34 -52.35
C VAL A 13 -45.10 -7.77 -50.93
N VAL A 14 -45.37 -8.60 -49.92
CA VAL A 14 -45.12 -8.26 -48.50
C VAL A 14 -43.70 -8.69 -48.13
N VAL A 15 -42.89 -7.72 -47.81
CA VAL A 15 -41.53 -7.97 -47.31
C VAL A 15 -41.58 -7.94 -45.78
N ALA A 16 -41.31 -9.10 -45.14
CA ALA A 16 -41.22 -9.22 -43.68
C ALA A 16 -39.84 -8.82 -43.18
N LYS A 17 -39.72 -8.40 -41.91
CA LYS A 17 -38.43 -8.16 -41.26
C LYS A 17 -37.61 -9.45 -41.16
N ALA A 18 -36.31 -9.37 -41.44
CA ALA A 18 -35.39 -10.48 -41.32
C ALA A 18 -35.05 -10.74 -39.85
N ALA A 19 -34.88 -12.02 -39.50
CA ALA A 19 -34.37 -12.42 -38.21
C ALA A 19 -32.86 -12.10 -38.11
N GLN A 20 -32.37 -11.83 -36.91
CA GLN A 20 -30.95 -11.62 -36.63
C GLN A 20 -30.51 -12.36 -35.35
N THR A 21 -29.21 -12.57 -35.22
CA THR A 21 -28.60 -13.18 -34.04
C THR A 21 -27.68 -12.18 -33.37
N LEU A 22 -27.54 -12.33 -32.04
CA LEU A 22 -26.66 -11.52 -31.23
C LEU A 22 -25.54 -12.41 -30.64
N SER A 23 -24.30 -12.00 -30.74
CA SER A 23 -23.16 -12.60 -30.07
C SER A 23 -22.64 -11.68 -28.97
N PHE A 24 -22.39 -12.25 -27.79
CA PHE A 24 -21.77 -11.58 -26.64
C PHE A 24 -20.86 -12.60 -25.99
N GLY A 25 -19.54 -12.37 -26.09
CA GLY A 25 -18.51 -13.31 -25.63
C GLY A 25 -18.43 -13.39 -24.11
N ALA A 26 -17.90 -14.50 -23.60
CA ALA A 26 -17.68 -14.70 -22.17
C ALA A 26 -16.71 -13.66 -21.62
N ILE A 27 -16.98 -13.18 -20.41
CA ILE A 27 -16.14 -12.24 -19.67
C ILE A 27 -15.43 -13.01 -18.57
N ALA A 28 -14.09 -12.94 -18.55
CA ALA A 28 -13.31 -13.64 -17.53
C ALA A 28 -13.49 -12.99 -16.14
N ASN A 29 -13.47 -13.83 -15.10
CA ASN A 29 -13.37 -13.37 -13.71
C ASN A 29 -12.12 -12.50 -13.53
N ARG A 30 -12.23 -11.50 -12.67
CA ARG A 30 -11.15 -10.50 -12.47
C ARG A 30 -11.12 -9.94 -11.07
N ALA A 31 -9.97 -9.39 -10.69
CA ALA A 31 -9.87 -8.56 -9.51
C ALA A 31 -10.51 -7.18 -9.77
N TYR A 32 -10.97 -6.55 -8.70
CA TYR A 32 -11.45 -5.17 -8.75
C TYR A 32 -10.39 -4.24 -9.38
N SER A 33 -10.85 -3.36 -10.25
CA SER A 33 -10.03 -2.33 -10.89
C SER A 33 -10.86 -1.07 -11.10
N LYS A 34 -10.22 0.07 -10.91
CA LYS A 34 -10.79 1.38 -11.27
C LYS A 34 -10.80 1.61 -12.79
N THR A 35 -10.01 0.82 -13.53
CA THR A 35 -9.96 0.89 -15.00
C THR A 35 -11.20 0.22 -15.57
N PRO A 36 -12.02 0.94 -16.37
CA PRO A 36 -13.20 0.37 -16.97
C PRO A 36 -12.87 -0.75 -17.96
N LEU A 37 -13.82 -1.69 -18.12
CA LEU A 37 -13.76 -2.78 -19.09
C LEU A 37 -14.58 -2.43 -20.33
N THR A 38 -14.00 -2.57 -21.51
CA THR A 38 -14.72 -2.44 -22.78
C THR A 38 -15.46 -3.73 -23.11
N LEU A 39 -16.74 -3.62 -23.44
CA LEU A 39 -17.59 -4.73 -23.89
C LEU A 39 -17.57 -4.82 -25.41
N ALA A 40 -17.64 -6.03 -25.93
CA ALA A 40 -17.77 -6.30 -27.35
C ALA A 40 -18.95 -7.27 -27.58
N GLY A 41 -19.87 -6.88 -28.43
CA GLY A 41 -20.97 -7.71 -28.90
C GLY A 41 -21.31 -7.35 -30.34
N ASN A 42 -21.76 -8.30 -31.12
CA ASN A 42 -22.08 -8.13 -32.53
C ASN A 42 -23.45 -8.70 -32.85
N ALA A 43 -24.22 -7.98 -33.65
CA ALA A 43 -25.44 -8.47 -34.28
C ALA A 43 -25.15 -8.91 -35.74
N SER A 44 -25.75 -10.00 -36.21
CA SER A 44 -25.57 -10.47 -37.58
C SER A 44 -26.06 -9.47 -38.65
N SER A 45 -26.91 -8.54 -38.25
CA SER A 45 -27.36 -7.42 -39.07
C SER A 45 -26.36 -6.27 -39.20
N GLY A 46 -25.27 -6.24 -38.38
CA GLY A 46 -24.35 -5.12 -38.28
C GLY A 46 -24.91 -3.94 -37.48
N LEU A 47 -26.14 -4.03 -36.94
CA LEU A 47 -26.72 -2.96 -36.11
C LEU A 47 -26.01 -2.85 -34.75
N PRO A 48 -25.93 -1.65 -34.14
CA PRO A 48 -25.24 -1.44 -32.87
C PRO A 48 -25.91 -2.22 -31.72
N VAL A 49 -25.06 -2.81 -30.87
CA VAL A 49 -25.47 -3.55 -29.67
C VAL A 49 -25.42 -2.63 -28.48
N SER A 50 -26.43 -2.69 -27.62
CA SER A 50 -26.46 -2.02 -26.32
C SER A 50 -26.23 -3.00 -25.19
N PHE A 51 -25.68 -2.49 -24.06
CA PHE A 51 -25.36 -3.29 -22.88
C PHE A 51 -26.01 -2.67 -21.64
N GLU A 52 -26.44 -3.53 -20.73
CA GLU A 52 -26.98 -3.14 -19.43
C GLU A 52 -26.44 -4.04 -18.31
N VAL A 53 -26.40 -3.50 -17.08
CA VAL A 53 -26.19 -4.32 -15.87
C VAL A 53 -27.55 -4.85 -15.42
N VAL A 54 -27.69 -6.17 -15.38
CA VAL A 54 -28.89 -6.83 -14.85
C VAL A 54 -28.80 -6.89 -13.31
N THR A 55 -27.62 -7.32 -12.80
CA THR A 55 -27.33 -7.34 -11.36
C THR A 55 -25.85 -7.20 -11.12
N GLY A 56 -25.49 -6.80 -9.90
CA GLY A 56 -24.11 -6.76 -9.41
C GLY A 56 -23.52 -5.36 -9.30
N PRO A 57 -22.35 -5.23 -8.67
CA PRO A 57 -21.72 -3.96 -8.35
C PRO A 57 -20.97 -3.37 -9.55
N ALA A 58 -21.71 -2.95 -10.56
CA ALA A 58 -21.16 -2.35 -11.79
C ALA A 58 -22.14 -1.35 -12.41
N THR A 59 -21.63 -0.47 -13.26
CA THR A 59 -22.40 0.42 -14.12
C THR A 59 -21.91 0.29 -15.55
N VAL A 60 -22.82 0.48 -16.53
CA VAL A 60 -22.51 0.49 -17.96
C VAL A 60 -22.77 1.87 -18.52
N ALA A 61 -21.80 2.39 -19.26
CA ALA A 61 -21.97 3.59 -20.09
C ALA A 61 -21.51 3.25 -21.51
N ASN A 62 -22.44 3.29 -22.46
CA ASN A 62 -22.20 2.82 -23.84
C ASN A 62 -21.72 1.35 -23.86
N ASN A 63 -20.46 1.13 -24.27
CA ASN A 63 -19.82 -0.19 -24.28
C ASN A 63 -18.76 -0.35 -23.19
N THR A 64 -18.83 0.43 -22.12
CA THR A 64 -17.82 0.43 -21.05
C THR A 64 -18.47 0.09 -19.71
N VAL A 65 -17.88 -0.89 -18.98
CA VAL A 65 -18.28 -1.28 -17.62
C VAL A 65 -17.32 -0.69 -16.61
N SER A 66 -17.84 0.01 -15.62
CA SER A 66 -17.11 0.47 -14.44
C SER A 66 -17.56 -0.35 -13.23
N LEU A 67 -16.59 -0.92 -12.50
CA LEU A 67 -16.86 -1.72 -11.31
C LEU A 67 -16.96 -0.80 -10.08
N SER A 68 -17.96 -1.02 -9.24
CA SER A 68 -18.17 -0.28 -7.99
C SER A 68 -17.93 -1.14 -6.75
N GLY A 69 -17.75 -2.47 -6.91
CA GLY A 69 -17.59 -3.40 -5.80
C GLY A 69 -17.08 -4.76 -6.24
N VAL A 70 -16.98 -5.69 -5.27
CA VAL A 70 -16.72 -7.11 -5.48
C VAL A 70 -18.02 -7.91 -5.48
N GLY A 71 -18.05 -9.04 -6.19
CA GLY A 71 -19.23 -9.89 -6.32
C GLY A 71 -19.49 -10.32 -7.74
N THR A 72 -20.60 -11.00 -7.96
CA THR A 72 -21.01 -11.43 -9.30
C THR A 72 -21.70 -10.28 -10.03
N VAL A 73 -21.25 -10.03 -11.25
CA VAL A 73 -21.86 -9.07 -12.18
C VAL A 73 -22.52 -9.85 -13.30
N LEU A 74 -23.80 -9.55 -13.58
CA LEU A 74 -24.54 -10.09 -14.71
C LEU A 74 -24.84 -8.96 -15.69
N LEU A 75 -24.33 -9.09 -16.89
CA LEU A 75 -24.55 -8.14 -18.00
C LEU A 75 -25.45 -8.76 -19.05
N ARG A 76 -26.22 -7.91 -19.71
CA ARG A 76 -27.06 -8.28 -20.84
C ARG A 76 -26.74 -7.41 -22.05
N ALA A 77 -26.56 -8.08 -23.19
CA ALA A 77 -26.48 -7.44 -24.49
C ALA A 77 -27.83 -7.49 -25.18
N ARG A 78 -28.26 -6.41 -25.81
CA ARG A 78 -29.52 -6.26 -26.55
C ARG A 78 -29.30 -5.63 -27.92
N GLN A 79 -30.15 -6.00 -28.84
CA GLN A 79 -30.28 -5.34 -30.14
C GLN A 79 -31.78 -5.32 -30.58
N GLY A 80 -32.39 -4.13 -30.56
CA GLY A 80 -33.84 -3.94 -30.69
C GLY A 80 -34.40 -4.01 -32.13
N GLY A 81 -33.58 -4.36 -33.14
CA GLY A 81 -34.00 -4.36 -34.55
C GLY A 81 -34.16 -2.95 -35.13
N ASN A 82 -34.74 -2.91 -36.32
CA ASN A 82 -35.10 -1.68 -37.02
C ASN A 82 -36.27 -1.92 -38.04
N SER A 83 -36.39 -1.09 -39.07
CA SER A 83 -37.41 -1.29 -40.16
C SER A 83 -37.22 -2.63 -40.88
N ASN A 84 -35.97 -3.14 -41.00
CA ASN A 84 -35.62 -4.31 -41.83
C ASN A 84 -35.37 -5.58 -41.01
N TYR A 85 -35.06 -5.45 -39.71
CA TYR A 85 -34.69 -6.57 -38.83
C TYR A 85 -35.57 -6.64 -37.59
N LEU A 86 -35.91 -7.87 -37.18
CA LEU A 86 -36.55 -8.13 -35.89
C LEU A 86 -35.56 -7.90 -34.75
N GLU A 87 -36.08 -7.73 -33.51
CA GLU A 87 -35.27 -7.73 -32.31
C GLU A 87 -34.50 -9.07 -32.17
N ALA A 88 -33.22 -9.00 -31.79
CA ALA A 88 -32.42 -10.19 -31.47
C ALA A 88 -32.77 -10.69 -30.08
N LEU A 89 -32.68 -12.02 -29.87
CA LEU A 89 -32.70 -12.59 -28.52
C LEU A 89 -31.52 -12.04 -27.73
N SER A 90 -31.77 -11.47 -26.54
CA SER A 90 -30.75 -10.94 -25.64
C SER A 90 -29.78 -12.04 -25.21
N LYS A 91 -28.54 -11.65 -24.94
CA LYS A 91 -27.48 -12.55 -24.44
C LYS A 91 -26.94 -12.05 -23.11
N ASP A 92 -26.91 -12.94 -22.15
CA ASP A 92 -26.40 -12.67 -20.80
C ASP A 92 -25.00 -13.25 -20.64
N GLN A 93 -24.15 -12.53 -19.90
CA GLN A 93 -22.83 -12.95 -19.49
C GLN A 93 -22.59 -12.55 -18.02
N SER A 94 -22.07 -13.48 -17.23
CA SER A 94 -21.72 -13.23 -15.86
C SER A 94 -20.23 -13.43 -15.61
N PHE A 95 -19.69 -12.67 -14.68
CA PHE A 95 -18.31 -12.83 -14.20
C PHE A 95 -18.21 -12.43 -12.73
N VAL A 96 -17.19 -12.95 -12.03
CA VAL A 96 -16.95 -12.65 -10.63
C VAL A 96 -15.85 -11.59 -10.51
N VAL A 97 -16.12 -10.56 -9.73
CA VAL A 97 -15.14 -9.56 -9.31
C VAL A 97 -14.66 -9.93 -7.91
N SER A 98 -13.37 -10.23 -7.76
CA SER A 98 -12.72 -10.49 -6.48
C SER A 98 -12.03 -9.25 -5.94
N LYS A 99 -11.63 -9.25 -4.64
CA LYS A 99 -10.77 -8.20 -4.09
C LYS A 99 -9.46 -8.12 -4.86
N ALA A 100 -8.99 -6.89 -5.08
CA ALA A 100 -7.69 -6.64 -5.70
C ALA A 100 -6.55 -6.76 -4.69
N ASN A 101 -5.38 -7.20 -5.15
CA ASN A 101 -4.15 -7.09 -4.39
C ASN A 101 -3.72 -5.63 -4.29
N GLN A 102 -3.05 -5.30 -3.20
CA GLN A 102 -2.34 -4.05 -3.01
C GLN A 102 -0.95 -4.33 -2.45
N THR A 103 -0.07 -3.35 -2.53
CA THR A 103 1.26 -3.41 -1.92
C THR A 103 1.44 -2.24 -0.98
N VAL A 104 2.22 -2.44 0.08
CA VAL A 104 2.68 -1.39 0.99
C VAL A 104 4.14 -1.11 0.69
N SER A 105 4.46 0.17 0.44
CA SER A 105 5.82 0.67 0.34
C SER A 105 6.15 1.38 1.65
N PHE A 106 7.20 0.93 2.35
CA PHE A 106 7.65 1.48 3.62
C PHE A 106 9.02 2.13 3.43
N ALA A 107 9.13 3.45 3.65
CA ALA A 107 10.37 4.20 3.44
C ALA A 107 11.47 3.72 4.39
N ALA A 108 12.70 3.59 3.87
CA ALA A 108 13.85 3.13 4.66
C ALA A 108 14.22 4.15 5.74
N LEU A 109 14.58 3.65 6.91
CA LEU A 109 15.16 4.42 8.00
C LEU A 109 16.66 4.19 8.05
N SER A 110 17.44 5.24 8.22
CA SER A 110 18.90 5.18 8.33
C SER A 110 19.41 6.17 9.38
N GLY A 111 20.61 5.91 9.91
CA GLY A 111 21.28 6.81 10.85
C GLY A 111 20.58 6.95 12.20
N VAL A 112 19.87 5.92 12.67
CA VAL A 112 19.15 5.96 13.95
C VAL A 112 20.07 5.54 15.07
N ASN A 113 20.19 6.38 16.11
CA ASN A 113 20.91 6.10 17.34
C ASN A 113 19.97 6.25 18.54
N TYR A 114 20.33 5.62 19.66
CA TYR A 114 19.65 5.88 20.92
C TYR A 114 19.72 7.37 21.25
N GLY A 115 18.62 7.95 21.70
CA GLY A 115 18.51 9.38 21.97
C GLY A 115 18.18 10.26 20.74
N THR A 116 18.01 9.67 19.57
CA THR A 116 17.46 10.39 18.40
C THR A 116 16.06 10.89 18.72
N ALA A 117 15.74 12.11 18.29
CA ALA A 117 14.39 12.66 18.38
C ALA A 117 13.36 11.75 17.71
N PRO A 118 12.08 11.81 18.10
CA PRO A 118 11.03 11.01 17.49
C PRO A 118 11.02 11.12 15.95
N ILE A 119 10.88 9.99 15.27
CA ILE A 119 11.03 9.86 13.81
C ILE A 119 9.65 9.67 13.19
N THR A 120 9.34 10.45 12.16
CA THR A 120 8.13 10.26 11.38
C THR A 120 8.31 9.11 10.40
N LEU A 121 7.46 8.09 10.51
CA LEU A 121 7.40 6.96 9.60
C LEU A 121 6.60 7.31 8.35
N LEU A 122 7.10 6.90 7.19
CA LEU A 122 6.46 7.14 5.90
C LEU A 122 6.21 5.82 5.17
N ALA A 123 4.96 5.57 4.83
CA ALA A 123 4.57 4.44 4.00
C ALA A 123 3.34 4.78 3.17
N ASN A 124 3.19 4.09 2.04
CA ASN A 124 2.06 4.25 1.12
C ASN A 124 1.53 2.88 0.71
N SER A 125 0.22 2.79 0.46
CA SER A 125 -0.38 1.64 -0.21
C SER A 125 -0.76 2.00 -1.65
N THR A 126 -0.68 1.03 -2.56
CA THR A 126 -1.11 1.22 -3.96
C THR A 126 -2.63 1.43 -4.08
N ALA A 127 -3.40 1.05 -3.07
CA ALA A 127 -4.84 1.33 -2.98
C ALA A 127 -5.16 2.74 -2.50
N GLY A 128 -4.16 3.50 -1.98
CA GLY A 128 -4.36 4.82 -1.37
C GLY A 128 -5.04 4.78 0.00
N LEU A 129 -5.06 3.60 0.66
CA LEU A 129 -5.68 3.42 1.97
C LEU A 129 -4.69 3.76 3.10
N PRO A 130 -5.18 4.18 4.28
CA PRO A 130 -4.36 4.52 5.43
C PRO A 130 -3.47 3.36 5.89
N ILE A 131 -2.24 3.67 6.32
CA ILE A 131 -1.26 2.70 6.84
C ILE A 131 -1.21 2.77 8.36
N GLY A 132 -1.23 1.60 9.00
CA GLY A 132 -0.90 1.41 10.40
C GLY A 132 0.57 1.03 10.57
N PHE A 133 1.20 1.46 11.69
CA PHE A 133 2.58 1.13 12.03
C PHE A 133 2.65 0.46 13.38
N ARG A 134 3.54 -0.53 13.52
CA ARG A 134 3.85 -1.17 14.81
C ARG A 134 5.31 -1.59 14.90
N VAL A 135 5.83 -1.64 16.11
CA VAL A 135 7.08 -2.34 16.41
C VAL A 135 6.78 -3.84 16.55
N VAL A 136 7.50 -4.65 15.79
CA VAL A 136 7.41 -6.11 15.85
C VAL A 136 8.36 -6.64 16.93
N SER A 137 9.59 -6.10 16.99
CA SER A 137 10.59 -6.45 17.99
C SER A 137 11.60 -5.31 18.15
N GLY A 138 12.32 -5.31 19.28
CA GLY A 138 13.34 -4.32 19.58
C GLY A 138 12.86 -3.19 20.49
N ALA A 139 13.80 -2.31 20.86
CA ALA A 139 13.58 -1.25 21.83
C ALA A 139 13.02 0.02 21.15
N GLY A 140 11.72 0.04 20.89
CA GLY A 140 11.02 1.18 20.33
C GLY A 140 9.52 1.13 20.58
N LYS A 141 8.85 2.26 20.38
CA LYS A 141 7.40 2.41 20.47
C LYS A 141 6.90 3.28 19.32
N VAL A 142 5.76 2.90 18.74
CA VAL A 142 5.08 3.69 17.72
C VAL A 142 3.78 4.24 18.29
N SER A 143 3.50 5.50 18.02
CA SER A 143 2.23 6.17 18.28
C SER A 143 1.79 6.92 17.01
N GLY A 144 0.70 6.46 16.40
CA GLY A 144 0.34 6.89 15.05
C GLY A 144 1.44 6.53 14.05
N ASN A 145 2.06 7.52 13.45
CA ASN A 145 3.22 7.36 12.56
C ASN A 145 4.54 7.87 13.17
N ILE A 146 4.59 8.06 14.49
CA ILE A 146 5.79 8.54 15.19
C ILE A 146 6.46 7.39 15.91
N LEU A 147 7.72 7.12 15.56
CA LEU A 147 8.59 6.16 16.22
C LEU A 147 9.44 6.87 17.29
N THR A 148 9.40 6.35 18.52
CA THR A 148 10.32 6.71 19.59
C THR A 148 11.20 5.50 19.90
N VAL A 149 12.53 5.69 19.83
CA VAL A 149 13.53 4.65 20.12
C VAL A 149 13.88 4.71 21.60
N SER A 150 13.86 3.57 22.29
CA SER A 150 14.14 3.45 23.73
C SER A 150 15.41 2.70 24.07
N GLY A 151 16.15 2.17 23.09
CA GLY A 151 17.40 1.46 23.29
C GLY A 151 18.15 1.19 22.00
N ALA A 152 19.44 0.88 22.09
CA ALA A 152 20.26 0.42 20.97
C ALA A 152 20.04 -1.07 20.68
N GLY A 153 20.28 -1.48 19.43
CA GLY A 153 20.11 -2.86 18.96
C GLY A 153 19.25 -2.93 17.70
N GLU A 154 18.84 -4.13 17.34
CA GLU A 154 17.97 -4.35 16.20
C GLU A 154 16.53 -3.98 16.55
N LEU A 155 15.89 -3.21 15.66
CA LEU A 155 14.49 -2.80 15.74
C LEU A 155 13.78 -3.22 14.46
N VAL A 156 12.75 -4.06 14.60
CA VAL A 156 11.92 -4.52 13.48
C VAL A 156 10.57 -3.82 13.56
N MET A 157 10.18 -3.19 12.46
CA MET A 157 8.91 -2.48 12.31
C MET A 157 8.10 -3.06 11.18
N GLU A 158 6.79 -2.95 11.30
CA GLU A 158 5.83 -3.30 10.26
C GLU A 158 4.93 -2.11 9.95
N ALA A 159 4.76 -1.85 8.66
CA ALA A 159 3.72 -1.01 8.11
C ALA A 159 2.67 -1.93 7.51
N SER A 160 1.40 -1.82 7.93
CA SER A 160 0.31 -2.68 7.48
C SER A 160 -0.89 -1.86 6.99
N GLN A 161 -1.60 -2.47 6.05
CA GLN A 161 -2.89 -2.01 5.58
C GLN A 161 -3.84 -3.21 5.58
N GLU A 162 -4.93 -3.12 6.35
CA GLU A 162 -5.83 -4.25 6.64
C GLU A 162 -6.75 -4.64 5.48
N GLY A 163 -6.71 -3.91 4.38
CA GLY A 163 -7.65 -4.06 3.28
C GLY A 163 -8.98 -3.37 3.57
N ASN A 164 -9.91 -3.58 2.66
CA ASN A 164 -11.29 -3.15 2.79
C ASN A 164 -12.20 -4.07 1.95
N GLU A 165 -13.39 -3.61 1.59
CA GLU A 165 -14.28 -4.41 0.75
C GLU A 165 -13.73 -4.65 -0.66
N LEU A 166 -12.84 -3.78 -1.17
CA LEU A 166 -12.30 -3.82 -2.54
C LEU A 166 -10.88 -4.39 -2.64
N TYR A 167 -10.09 -4.31 -1.55
CA TYR A 167 -8.67 -4.66 -1.53
C TYR A 167 -8.35 -5.66 -0.44
N LEU A 168 -7.45 -6.59 -0.74
CA LEU A 168 -6.87 -7.52 0.23
C LEU A 168 -5.88 -6.78 1.16
N PRO A 169 -5.61 -7.29 2.38
CA PRO A 169 -4.60 -6.72 3.26
C PRO A 169 -3.20 -6.84 2.64
N ALA A 170 -2.30 -5.92 3.03
CA ALA A 170 -0.90 -5.95 2.64
C ALA A 170 -0.02 -5.38 3.75
N LYS A 171 1.24 -5.78 3.80
CA LYS A 171 2.22 -5.30 4.78
C LYS A 171 3.62 -5.25 4.20
N ALA A 172 4.45 -4.42 4.82
CA ALA A 172 5.89 -4.36 4.59
C ALA A 172 6.61 -4.25 5.93
N THR A 173 7.76 -4.89 6.05
CA THR A 173 8.59 -4.84 7.25
C THR A 173 9.92 -4.16 6.95
N GLN A 174 10.48 -3.49 7.96
CA GLN A 174 11.82 -2.94 7.93
C GLN A 174 12.57 -3.31 9.21
N THR A 175 13.84 -3.65 9.04
CA THR A 175 14.79 -3.87 10.13
C THR A 175 15.77 -2.70 10.14
N VAL A 176 15.92 -2.08 11.31
CA VAL A 176 16.80 -0.93 11.53
C VAL A 176 17.77 -1.27 12.65
N SER A 177 19.07 -1.08 12.42
CA SER A 177 20.08 -1.16 13.48
C SER A 177 20.15 0.19 14.19
N VAL A 178 19.77 0.21 15.45
CA VAL A 178 19.87 1.39 16.31
C VAL A 178 21.24 1.40 16.98
N GLY A 179 22.08 2.38 16.65
CA GLY A 179 23.38 2.58 17.26
C GLY A 179 23.29 3.08 18.70
N LYS A 180 24.38 2.93 19.45
CA LYS A 180 24.53 3.57 20.77
C LYS A 180 24.69 5.08 20.59
N ALA A 181 24.17 5.87 21.53
CA ALA A 181 24.44 7.29 21.59
C ALA A 181 25.89 7.57 21.97
N SER A 182 26.48 8.64 21.45
CA SER A 182 27.75 9.17 21.89
C SER A 182 27.61 9.77 23.29
N GLN A 183 28.64 9.68 24.09
CA GLN A 183 28.71 10.33 25.39
C GLN A 183 30.05 11.03 25.59
N THR A 184 30.06 12.02 26.45
CA THR A 184 31.25 12.75 26.88
C THR A 184 31.50 12.51 28.36
N ILE A 185 32.77 12.58 28.76
CA ILE A 185 33.15 12.60 30.17
C ILE A 185 33.69 13.99 30.50
N THR A 186 33.12 14.61 31.51
CA THR A 186 33.63 15.84 32.11
C THR A 186 34.41 15.42 33.36
N PHE A 187 35.73 15.64 33.35
CA PHE A 187 36.63 15.34 34.45
C PHE A 187 37.15 16.67 35.04
N GLU A 188 36.94 16.88 36.34
CA GLU A 188 37.43 18.09 36.99
C GLU A 188 38.97 18.12 36.96
N ALA A 189 39.51 19.26 36.59
CA ALA A 189 40.97 19.44 36.57
C ALA A 189 41.55 19.23 37.95
N LEU A 190 42.63 18.44 38.01
CA LEU A 190 43.42 18.34 39.23
C LEU A 190 44.41 19.48 39.30
N THR A 191 44.55 20.11 40.48
CA THR A 191 45.58 21.11 40.75
C THR A 191 46.85 20.43 41.22
N ASP A 192 47.98 21.09 41.04
CA ASP A 192 49.25 20.64 41.60
C ASP A 192 49.15 20.50 43.13
N VAL A 193 49.61 19.36 43.63
CA VAL A 193 49.54 19.06 45.06
C VAL A 193 50.93 18.60 45.57
N ALA A 194 51.25 18.98 46.78
CA ALA A 194 52.41 18.41 47.49
C ALA A 194 52.10 16.96 47.83
N PHE A 195 53.14 16.12 47.93
CA PHE A 195 53.01 14.74 48.40
C PHE A 195 52.24 14.71 49.73
N SER A 196 51.25 13.85 49.80
CA SER A 196 50.44 13.60 51.01
C SER A 196 49.97 12.14 51.01
N THR A 197 49.79 11.59 52.20
CA THR A 197 49.18 10.26 52.41
C THR A 197 47.66 10.28 52.33
N ASN A 198 47.06 11.49 52.31
CA ASN A 198 45.61 11.64 52.15
C ASN A 198 45.22 11.44 50.68
N ALA A 199 44.20 10.65 50.44
CA ALA A 199 43.68 10.43 49.08
C ALA A 199 43.00 11.73 48.54
N ILE A 200 43.25 12.04 47.26
CA ILE A 200 42.64 13.14 46.54
C ILE A 200 41.36 12.59 45.90
N ALA A 201 40.22 13.24 46.17
CA ALA A 201 38.94 12.85 45.56
C ALA A 201 38.88 13.24 44.07
N LEU A 202 38.70 12.25 43.23
CA LEU A 202 38.47 12.41 41.78
C LEU A 202 37.00 12.63 41.53
N LYS A 203 36.67 13.60 40.68
CA LYS A 203 35.29 13.92 40.29
C LYS A 203 35.16 13.96 38.79
N ALA A 204 34.30 13.10 38.25
CA ALA A 204 33.95 13.10 36.86
C ALA A 204 32.49 12.69 36.68
N THR A 205 31.91 13.20 35.63
CA THR A 205 30.53 12.88 35.21
C THR A 205 30.53 12.46 33.74
N ALA A 206 29.70 11.46 33.41
CA ALA A 206 29.44 11.10 32.06
C ALA A 206 28.13 11.78 31.60
N GLY A 207 28.10 12.27 30.38
CA GLY A 207 26.89 12.88 29.77
C GLY A 207 25.71 11.91 29.68
N SER A 208 25.96 10.60 29.77
CA SER A 208 24.93 9.56 29.84
C SER A 208 24.37 9.33 31.25
N GLY A 209 25.02 9.88 32.32
CA GLY A 209 24.71 9.57 33.72
C GLY A 209 25.25 8.21 34.19
N LEU A 210 25.97 7.49 33.35
CA LEU A 210 26.58 6.20 33.76
C LEU A 210 27.77 6.42 34.67
N PRO A 211 28.09 5.44 35.55
CA PRO A 211 29.26 5.52 36.44
C PRO A 211 30.58 5.69 35.65
N VAL A 212 31.46 6.55 36.17
CA VAL A 212 32.79 6.77 35.62
C VAL A 212 33.79 6.01 36.47
N SER A 213 34.73 5.32 35.81
CA SER A 213 35.85 4.66 36.45
C SER A 213 37.15 5.41 36.16
N PHE A 214 38.11 5.38 37.12
CA PHE A 214 39.38 6.06 37.02
C PHE A 214 40.52 5.04 36.98
N ARG A 215 41.58 5.40 36.27
CA ARG A 215 42.85 4.64 36.28
C ARG A 215 44.04 5.61 36.23
N VAL A 216 45.13 5.26 36.89
CA VAL A 216 46.40 5.94 36.69
C VAL A 216 47.03 5.43 35.40
N VAL A 217 47.48 6.31 34.54
CA VAL A 217 48.16 5.98 33.27
C VAL A 217 49.66 5.90 33.46
N SER A 218 50.22 6.79 34.27
CA SER A 218 51.65 6.84 34.59
C SER A 218 51.92 7.58 35.90
N GLY A 219 53.09 7.36 36.54
CA GLY A 219 53.50 8.03 37.76
C GLY A 219 53.26 7.20 39.04
N GLY A 220 53.82 7.66 40.14
CA GLY A 220 53.75 7.03 41.46
C GLY A 220 52.42 7.29 42.16
N ALA A 221 51.35 6.67 41.68
CA ALA A 221 50.01 6.81 42.26
C ALA A 221 49.16 5.55 42.03
N SER A 222 48.11 5.39 42.83
CA SER A 222 47.08 4.37 42.68
C SER A 222 45.70 4.95 42.86
N VAL A 223 44.69 4.32 42.22
CA VAL A 223 43.31 4.71 42.37
C VAL A 223 42.50 3.58 42.99
N SER A 224 41.70 3.92 43.97
CA SER A 224 40.69 3.05 44.56
C SER A 224 39.36 3.78 44.57
N SER A 225 38.37 3.23 43.85
CA SER A 225 37.08 3.92 43.58
C SER A 225 37.31 5.29 42.96
N ASN A 226 37.05 6.37 43.69
CA ASN A 226 37.29 7.76 43.30
C ASN A 226 38.38 8.48 44.10
N GLY A 227 39.20 7.73 44.82
CA GLY A 227 40.33 8.25 45.61
C GLY A 227 41.66 7.98 44.91
N LEU A 228 42.43 9.03 44.63
CA LEU A 228 43.81 8.97 44.13
C LEU A 228 44.78 9.02 45.30
N SER A 229 45.58 8.00 45.50
CA SER A 229 46.65 7.91 46.50
C SER A 229 48.01 8.02 45.82
N LEU A 230 48.87 8.94 46.35
CA LEU A 230 50.23 9.12 45.86
C LEU A 230 51.20 8.17 46.59
N SER A 231 52.13 7.54 45.84
CA SER A 231 53.08 6.62 46.37
C SER A 231 54.55 7.08 46.33
N GLY A 232 54.78 8.29 45.78
CA GLY A 232 56.10 8.90 45.70
C GLY A 232 56.19 10.02 44.68
N VAL A 233 57.25 10.72 44.57
CA VAL A 233 57.61 11.75 43.59
C VAL A 233 58.48 11.15 42.49
#